data_cb508916060555368b25116354194c79
#
_entry.id   cb508916060555368b25116354194c79
#
_cell.length_a   1.000
_cell.length_b   1.000
_cell.length_c   1.000
_cell.angle_alpha   90.00
_cell.angle_beta   90.00
_cell.angle_gamma   90.00
#
_symmetry.space_group_name_H-M   'P 1'
#
loop_
_entity.id
_entity.type
_entity.pdbx_description
1 polymer ?
#
loop_
_entity_poly.entity_id
_entity_poly.type
_entity_poly.pdbx_seq_one_letter_code
_entity_poly.pdbx_strand_id
1 'polypeptide(L)'
;MIKKEKFPFLLIILFYILFFITNQVDWLGGDALWFSKVNSSPLTFAIDRYETWSSRFWIEGAVLLSSKNLLIFFILTIVFIFLLFYSISQLISFNKFISNLVLVLVFIILFPMVSLKSAGLIATIVNYVWPSALFAYWLMIDRQRNSEGKIAIYKIVIATLSLMLSVFNEGLAIVLFLYLIIQVVIEKKEFLNPYRIVCLLVSLLSILNVLLCPGNQKRGALEMAHWFPTFNHLSFFDKLLIQFNNIASNLIVSHNFIEILFLLLLLRAVQKKQILSVILSAVLIMLSKISQKLISDPLSVIVQHSSEKKFTYNITGKLLGPSVIFMIMIVMIVFVIILLDGKSKKSFVAIGSLAVTFSAGMAISLSPTLLASSDRPLLFLYFVIIFNCAILADDIIGFNKSKDSLNPVEEISK
;
A
#
# COMPACT_ATOMS: atom_id res chain seq x y z
N MET A 1 -16.24 4.78 -31.37
CA MET A 1 -16.55 5.65 -30.20
C MET A 1 -16.24 4.90 -28.91
N ILE A 2 -15.31 5.37 -28.11
CA ILE A 2 -15.00 4.79 -26.80
C ILE A 2 -16.20 5.03 -25.89
N LYS A 3 -16.74 3.94 -25.29
CA LYS A 3 -17.81 4.09 -24.30
C LYS A 3 -17.35 5.06 -23.21
N LYS A 4 -18.15 6.05 -22.85
CA LYS A 4 -17.85 7.13 -21.89
C LYS A 4 -17.26 6.59 -20.58
N GLU A 5 -17.66 5.39 -20.15
CA GLU A 5 -17.18 4.70 -18.96
C GLU A 5 -15.72 4.27 -18.99
N LYS A 6 -15.11 4.10 -20.20
CA LYS A 6 -13.72 3.69 -20.38
C LYS A 6 -12.73 4.88 -20.41
N PHE A 7 -13.20 6.09 -20.54
CA PHE A 7 -12.37 7.29 -20.63
C PHE A 7 -11.45 7.51 -19.43
N PRO A 8 -11.88 7.33 -18.16
CA PRO A 8 -10.99 7.49 -17.01
C PRO A 8 -9.79 6.54 -17.05
N PHE A 9 -9.99 5.31 -17.53
CA PHE A 9 -8.90 4.34 -17.65
C PHE A 9 -7.88 4.72 -18.73
N LEU A 10 -8.34 5.39 -19.80
CA LEU A 10 -7.43 5.96 -20.80
C LEU A 10 -6.57 7.09 -20.23
N LEU A 11 -7.12 7.92 -19.36
CA LEU A 11 -6.34 8.98 -18.70
C LEU A 11 -5.21 8.40 -17.86
N ILE A 12 -5.43 7.28 -17.16
CA ILE A 12 -4.37 6.68 -16.38
C ILE A 12 -3.29 6.06 -17.27
N ILE A 13 -3.67 5.44 -18.39
CA ILE A 13 -2.72 4.93 -19.37
C ILE A 13 -1.90 6.08 -19.95
N LEU A 14 -2.55 7.17 -20.34
CA LEU A 14 -1.88 8.37 -20.85
C LEU A 14 -0.92 8.99 -19.81
N PHE A 15 -1.36 9.10 -18.55
CA PHE A 15 -0.51 9.55 -17.44
C PHE A 15 0.74 8.67 -17.32
N TYR A 16 0.59 7.37 -17.38
CA TYR A 16 1.72 6.45 -17.33
C TYR A 16 2.64 6.56 -18.53
N ILE A 17 2.12 6.70 -19.74
CA ILE A 17 2.94 6.93 -20.94
C ILE A 17 3.76 8.21 -20.78
N LEU A 18 3.13 9.30 -20.35
CA LEU A 18 3.81 10.57 -20.10
C LEU A 18 4.85 10.44 -18.98
N PHE A 19 4.49 9.77 -17.88
CA PHE A 19 5.42 9.49 -16.78
C PHE A 19 6.65 8.73 -17.27
N PHE A 20 6.47 7.71 -18.09
CA PHE A 20 7.56 6.96 -18.68
C PHE A 20 8.44 7.85 -19.56
N ILE A 21 7.85 8.62 -20.45
CA ILE A 21 8.62 9.50 -21.37
C ILE A 21 9.43 10.55 -20.59
N THR A 22 8.83 11.15 -19.55
CA THR A 22 9.50 12.21 -18.78
C THR A 22 10.60 11.72 -17.84
N ASN A 23 10.59 10.42 -17.46
CA ASN A 23 11.56 9.83 -16.54
C ASN A 23 12.54 8.85 -17.21
N GLN A 24 12.79 8.98 -18.51
CA GLN A 24 13.68 8.08 -19.27
C GLN A 24 15.08 7.92 -18.66
N VAL A 25 15.64 8.99 -18.11
CA VAL A 25 16.99 9.00 -17.51
C VAL A 25 17.06 8.14 -16.25
N ASP A 26 15.95 7.99 -15.51
CA ASP A 26 15.91 7.27 -14.24
C ASP A 26 15.61 5.75 -14.38
N TRP A 27 15.34 5.27 -15.60
CA TRP A 27 14.91 3.89 -15.80
C TRP A 27 15.96 2.86 -15.42
N LEU A 28 17.22 3.11 -15.80
CA LEU A 28 18.36 2.29 -15.44
C LEU A 28 19.10 2.85 -14.21
N GLY A 29 18.43 3.67 -13.40
CA GLY A 29 18.98 4.15 -12.14
C GLY A 29 18.92 3.10 -11.04
N GLY A 30 19.77 3.25 -10.02
CA GLY A 30 19.81 2.37 -8.87
C GLY A 30 20.10 0.90 -9.22
N ASP A 31 19.36 -0.01 -8.63
CA ASP A 31 19.53 -1.45 -8.80
C ASP A 31 19.35 -1.92 -10.26
N ALA A 32 18.53 -1.23 -11.07
CA ALA A 32 18.24 -1.62 -12.44
C ALA A 32 19.49 -1.59 -13.34
N LEU A 33 20.43 -0.67 -13.09
CA LEU A 33 21.69 -0.62 -13.83
C LEU A 33 22.54 -1.86 -13.57
N TRP A 34 22.58 -2.33 -12.34
CA TRP A 34 23.28 -3.56 -12.00
C TRP A 34 22.61 -4.77 -12.67
N PHE A 35 21.28 -4.91 -12.55
CA PHE A 35 20.51 -5.99 -13.18
C PHE A 35 20.71 -6.03 -14.69
N SER A 36 20.76 -4.90 -15.40
CA SER A 36 20.94 -4.85 -16.85
C SER A 36 22.26 -5.46 -17.32
N LYS A 37 23.29 -5.44 -16.46
CA LYS A 37 24.64 -5.96 -16.75
C LYS A 37 24.82 -7.44 -16.39
N VAL A 38 23.90 -8.04 -15.66
CA VAL A 38 23.98 -9.45 -15.24
C VAL A 38 23.85 -10.37 -16.47
N ASN A 39 24.85 -11.21 -16.71
CA ASN A 39 24.82 -12.16 -17.82
C ASN A 39 24.22 -13.51 -17.37
N SER A 40 22.90 -13.55 -17.23
CA SER A 40 22.15 -14.75 -16.85
C SER A 40 20.77 -14.75 -17.50
N SER A 41 20.14 -15.93 -17.61
CA SER A 41 18.73 -16.02 -17.95
C SER A 41 17.86 -15.59 -16.75
N PRO A 42 16.63 -15.06 -16.95
CA PRO A 42 15.74 -14.68 -15.84
C PRO A 42 15.46 -15.83 -14.87
N LEU A 43 15.29 -17.05 -15.36
CA LEU A 43 15.02 -18.21 -14.53
C LEU A 43 16.25 -18.64 -13.71
N THR A 44 17.42 -18.76 -14.35
CA THR A 44 18.67 -19.09 -13.66
C THR A 44 19.00 -18.05 -12.59
N PHE A 45 18.81 -16.78 -12.91
CA PHE A 45 19.00 -15.69 -11.97
C PHE A 45 18.03 -15.79 -10.78
N ALA A 46 16.75 -16.08 -11.01
CA ALA A 46 15.77 -16.23 -9.95
C ALA A 46 16.11 -17.38 -8.99
N ILE A 47 16.63 -18.50 -9.51
CA ILE A 47 17.12 -19.63 -8.70
C ILE A 47 18.32 -19.19 -7.84
N ASP A 48 19.33 -18.55 -8.45
CA ASP A 48 20.50 -18.06 -7.75
C ASP A 48 20.12 -17.04 -6.64
N ARG A 49 19.19 -16.13 -6.95
CA ARG A 49 18.71 -15.15 -5.96
C ARG A 49 17.94 -15.81 -4.81
N TYR A 50 17.20 -16.88 -5.07
CA TYR A 50 16.51 -17.63 -4.01
C TYR A 50 17.52 -18.24 -3.02
N GLU A 51 18.64 -18.76 -3.53
CA GLU A 51 19.71 -19.37 -2.71
C GLU A 51 20.58 -18.32 -2.01
N THR A 52 20.69 -17.10 -2.57
CA THR A 52 21.69 -16.12 -2.11
C THR A 52 21.12 -14.86 -1.51
N TRP A 53 19.84 -14.47 -1.87
CA TRP A 53 19.36 -13.12 -1.57
C TRP A 53 17.91 -12.99 -1.12
N SER A 54 16.91 -13.63 -1.81
CA SER A 54 15.52 -13.23 -1.67
C SER A 54 14.54 -14.36 -1.98
N SER A 55 13.46 -14.46 -1.18
CA SER A 55 12.33 -15.37 -1.42
C SER A 55 11.43 -14.96 -2.61
N ARG A 56 11.68 -13.82 -3.24
CA ARG A 56 10.88 -13.22 -4.31
C ARG A 56 11.16 -13.84 -5.68
N PHE A 57 11.15 -15.15 -5.78
CA PHE A 57 11.62 -15.95 -6.91
C PHE A 57 11.28 -15.37 -8.29
N TRP A 58 9.99 -15.32 -8.68
CA TRP A 58 9.61 -14.83 -10.00
C TRP A 58 9.82 -13.32 -10.16
N ILE A 59 9.70 -12.56 -9.06
CA ILE A 59 9.88 -11.10 -9.06
C ILE A 59 11.34 -10.76 -9.41
N GLU A 60 12.33 -11.48 -8.85
CA GLU A 60 13.75 -11.29 -9.17
C GLU A 60 14.02 -11.55 -10.66
N GLY A 61 13.45 -12.65 -11.22
CA GLY A 61 13.54 -12.92 -12.64
C GLY A 61 12.87 -11.86 -13.52
N ALA A 62 11.71 -11.36 -13.08
CA ALA A 62 10.99 -10.29 -13.77
C ALA A 62 11.73 -8.95 -13.73
N VAL A 63 12.41 -8.62 -12.63
CA VAL A 63 13.27 -7.43 -12.54
C VAL A 63 14.44 -7.52 -13.53
N LEU A 64 15.11 -8.69 -13.58
CA LEU A 64 16.20 -8.89 -14.55
C LEU A 64 15.71 -8.74 -16.01
N LEU A 65 14.59 -9.40 -16.35
CA LEU A 65 14.00 -9.32 -17.67
C LEU A 65 13.64 -7.88 -18.05
N SER A 66 13.01 -7.17 -17.12
CA SER A 66 12.60 -5.77 -17.28
C SER A 66 13.78 -4.83 -17.44
N SER A 67 14.86 -5.04 -16.69
CA SER A 67 16.06 -4.22 -16.75
C SER A 67 16.85 -4.44 -18.06
N LYS A 68 16.76 -5.64 -18.64
CA LYS A 68 17.36 -5.95 -19.95
C LYS A 68 16.48 -5.51 -21.12
N ASN A 69 15.17 -5.43 -20.96
CA ASN A 69 14.23 -5.11 -22.02
C ASN A 69 13.17 -4.10 -21.54
N LEU A 70 13.47 -2.83 -21.77
CA LEU A 70 12.59 -1.72 -21.38
C LEU A 70 11.21 -1.77 -22.05
N LEU A 71 11.11 -2.31 -23.29
CA LEU A 71 9.82 -2.43 -23.97
C LEU A 71 8.90 -3.43 -23.24
N ILE A 72 9.44 -4.57 -22.82
CA ILE A 72 8.70 -5.56 -22.04
C ILE A 72 8.25 -4.94 -20.71
N PHE A 73 9.16 -4.27 -20.01
CA PHE A 73 8.84 -3.55 -18.77
C PHE A 73 7.70 -2.55 -18.96
N PHE A 74 7.77 -1.73 -20.02
CA PHE A 74 6.77 -0.73 -20.34
C PHE A 74 5.38 -1.35 -20.58
N ILE A 75 5.31 -2.35 -21.47
CA ILE A 75 4.05 -3.01 -21.82
C ILE A 75 3.44 -3.69 -20.60
N LEU A 76 4.21 -4.48 -19.86
CA LEU A 76 3.71 -5.19 -18.68
C LEU A 76 3.27 -4.23 -17.59
N THR A 77 4.00 -3.13 -17.38
CA THR A 77 3.61 -2.14 -16.36
C THR A 77 2.28 -1.49 -16.70
N ILE A 78 2.01 -1.13 -17.97
CA ILE A 78 0.70 -0.63 -18.40
C ILE A 78 -0.40 -1.65 -18.09
N VAL A 79 -0.16 -2.93 -18.41
CA VAL A 79 -1.14 -4.00 -18.15
C VAL A 79 -1.43 -4.12 -16.64
N PHE A 80 -0.39 -4.14 -15.79
CA PHE A 80 -0.57 -4.27 -14.34
C PHE A 80 -1.24 -3.05 -13.72
N ILE A 81 -0.94 -1.85 -14.20
CA ILE A 81 -1.60 -0.64 -13.73
C ILE A 81 -3.07 -0.63 -14.12
N PHE A 82 -3.37 -0.96 -15.37
CA PHE A 82 -4.76 -1.11 -15.80
C PHE A 82 -5.50 -2.14 -14.94
N LEU A 83 -4.88 -3.29 -14.67
CA LEU A 83 -5.43 -4.33 -13.83
C LEU A 83 -5.68 -3.84 -12.40
N LEU A 84 -4.73 -3.07 -11.82
CA LEU A 84 -4.86 -2.48 -10.48
C LEU A 84 -6.07 -1.55 -10.41
N PHE A 85 -6.17 -0.61 -11.36
CA PHE A 85 -7.27 0.36 -11.39
C PHE A 85 -8.62 -0.28 -11.66
N TYR A 86 -8.68 -1.20 -12.61
CA TYR A 86 -9.89 -1.97 -12.89
C TYR A 86 -10.37 -2.70 -11.63
N SER A 87 -9.46 -3.39 -10.96
CA SER A 87 -9.79 -4.16 -9.74
C SER A 87 -10.26 -3.25 -8.62
N ILE A 88 -9.59 -2.14 -8.37
CA ILE A 88 -9.99 -1.15 -7.36
C ILE A 88 -11.36 -0.55 -7.69
N SER A 89 -11.59 -0.16 -8.95
CA SER A 89 -12.87 0.37 -9.42
C SER A 89 -14.03 -0.60 -9.13
N GLN A 90 -13.84 -1.90 -9.39
CA GLN A 90 -14.83 -2.91 -9.09
C GLN A 90 -15.01 -3.18 -7.59
N LEU A 91 -13.93 -3.13 -6.81
CA LEU A 91 -13.98 -3.28 -5.35
C LEU A 91 -14.82 -2.19 -4.68
N ILE A 92 -14.81 -0.97 -5.19
CA ILE A 92 -15.56 0.16 -4.63
C ILE A 92 -16.96 0.28 -5.24
N SER A 93 -17.29 -0.53 -6.24
CA SER A 93 -18.52 -0.40 -7.02
C SER A 93 -18.63 0.97 -7.71
N PHE A 94 -17.51 1.52 -8.15
CA PHE A 94 -17.45 2.73 -8.95
C PHE A 94 -17.92 2.47 -10.39
N ASN A 95 -19.19 2.14 -10.53
CA ASN A 95 -19.80 1.89 -11.86
C ASN A 95 -20.17 3.18 -12.60
N LYS A 96 -19.90 4.34 -11.99
CA LYS A 96 -20.25 5.63 -12.57
C LYS A 96 -19.00 6.31 -13.13
N PHE A 97 -19.14 6.95 -14.30
CA PHE A 97 -18.07 7.70 -14.96
C PHE A 97 -17.34 8.67 -14.01
N ILE A 98 -18.09 9.45 -13.23
CA ILE A 98 -17.54 10.46 -12.33
C ILE A 98 -16.73 9.81 -11.21
N SER A 99 -17.23 8.73 -10.61
CA SER A 99 -16.52 8.03 -9.54
C SER A 99 -15.19 7.42 -10.02
N ASN A 100 -15.17 6.85 -11.24
CA ASN A 100 -13.94 6.38 -11.84
C ASN A 100 -12.97 7.54 -12.17
N LEU A 101 -13.48 8.66 -12.61
CA LEU A 101 -12.66 9.86 -12.86
C LEU A 101 -12.04 10.38 -11.56
N VAL A 102 -12.81 10.45 -10.48
CA VAL A 102 -12.31 10.84 -9.14
C VAL A 102 -11.21 9.89 -8.68
N LEU A 103 -11.42 8.56 -8.79
CA LEU A 103 -10.41 7.58 -8.45
C LEU A 103 -9.10 7.83 -9.21
N VAL A 104 -9.18 8.02 -10.52
CA VAL A 104 -8.00 8.27 -11.36
C VAL A 104 -7.30 9.58 -10.99
N LEU A 105 -8.05 10.65 -10.77
CA LEU A 105 -7.47 11.95 -10.41
C LEU A 105 -6.80 11.91 -9.03
N VAL A 106 -7.46 11.31 -8.03
CA VAL A 106 -6.88 11.14 -6.69
C VAL A 106 -5.60 10.31 -6.76
N PHE A 107 -5.59 9.25 -7.55
CA PHE A 107 -4.40 8.44 -7.73
C PHE A 107 -3.26 9.22 -8.41
N ILE A 108 -3.53 9.94 -9.49
CA ILE A 108 -2.51 10.75 -10.18
C ILE A 108 -1.90 11.79 -9.24
N ILE A 109 -2.74 12.47 -8.44
CA ILE A 109 -2.30 13.51 -7.52
C ILE A 109 -1.46 12.92 -6.37
N LEU A 110 -1.86 11.75 -5.84
CA LEU A 110 -1.23 11.11 -4.70
C LEU A 110 -0.23 10.02 -5.08
N PHE A 111 0.13 9.89 -6.36
CA PHE A 111 1.02 8.82 -6.79
C PHE A 111 2.41 8.96 -6.14
N PRO A 112 2.93 7.91 -5.45
CA PRO A 112 4.15 7.99 -4.65
C PRO A 112 5.42 7.96 -5.50
N MET A 113 5.63 8.98 -6.32
CA MET A 113 6.74 9.07 -7.29
C MET A 113 8.12 8.96 -6.63
N VAL A 114 8.30 9.62 -5.49
CA VAL A 114 9.57 9.60 -4.75
C VAL A 114 9.91 8.21 -4.27
N SER A 115 8.92 7.50 -3.70
CA SER A 115 9.07 6.13 -3.23
C SER A 115 9.47 5.17 -4.35
N LEU A 116 8.92 5.38 -5.57
CA LEU A 116 9.24 4.54 -6.71
C LEU A 116 10.67 4.69 -7.21
N LYS A 117 11.31 5.84 -6.96
CA LYS A 117 12.69 6.11 -7.42
C LYS A 117 13.75 5.63 -6.44
N SER A 118 13.41 5.28 -5.21
CA SER A 118 14.38 5.06 -4.12
C SER A 118 15.39 3.91 -4.36
N ALA A 119 15.02 2.83 -5.07
CA ALA A 119 15.96 1.78 -5.51
C ALA A 119 16.06 1.66 -7.04
N GLY A 120 15.57 2.68 -7.75
CA GLY A 120 15.35 2.63 -9.19
C GLY A 120 13.93 2.20 -9.55
N LEU A 121 13.39 2.83 -10.59
CA LEU A 121 11.99 2.68 -11.01
C LEU A 121 11.62 1.23 -11.33
N ILE A 122 12.44 0.53 -12.13
CA ILE A 122 12.14 -0.84 -12.57
C ILE A 122 12.06 -1.76 -11.36
N ALA A 123 13.08 -1.75 -10.51
CA ALA A 123 13.13 -2.63 -9.35
C ALA A 123 11.92 -2.39 -8.42
N THR A 124 11.56 -1.14 -8.15
CA THR A 124 10.45 -0.81 -7.26
C THR A 124 9.09 -1.15 -7.86
N ILE A 125 8.85 -0.82 -9.14
CA ILE A 125 7.57 -1.11 -9.80
C ILE A 125 7.32 -2.62 -9.89
N VAL A 126 8.32 -3.40 -10.29
CA VAL A 126 8.19 -4.85 -10.43
C VAL A 126 8.02 -5.52 -9.05
N ASN A 127 8.70 -5.02 -8.02
CA ASN A 127 8.59 -5.59 -6.67
C ASN A 127 7.28 -5.25 -5.94
N TYR A 128 6.65 -4.09 -6.22
CA TYR A 128 5.53 -3.61 -5.41
C TYR A 128 4.26 -3.35 -6.22
N VAL A 129 4.34 -2.71 -7.39
CA VAL A 129 3.14 -2.36 -8.18
C VAL A 129 2.55 -3.58 -8.87
N TRP A 130 3.38 -4.43 -9.52
CA TRP A 130 2.90 -5.63 -10.19
C TRP A 130 2.23 -6.63 -9.21
N PRO A 131 2.86 -6.99 -8.09
CA PRO A 131 2.20 -7.84 -7.09
C PRO A 131 0.93 -7.22 -6.52
N SER A 132 0.89 -5.88 -6.30
CA SER A 132 -0.32 -5.19 -5.83
C SER A 132 -1.48 -5.32 -6.82
N ALA A 133 -1.21 -5.24 -8.12
CA ALA A 133 -2.23 -5.41 -9.16
C ALA A 133 -2.82 -6.82 -9.16
N LEU A 134 -1.96 -7.84 -9.03
CA LEU A 134 -2.37 -9.24 -8.93
C LEU A 134 -3.19 -9.50 -7.66
N PHE A 135 -2.77 -8.93 -6.53
CA PHE A 135 -3.48 -9.04 -5.26
C PHE A 135 -4.86 -8.35 -5.32
N ALA A 136 -4.92 -7.14 -5.88
CA ALA A 136 -6.17 -6.41 -6.04
C ALA A 136 -7.16 -7.16 -6.95
N TYR A 137 -6.67 -7.80 -8.03
CA TYR A 137 -7.49 -8.64 -8.89
C TYR A 137 -8.06 -9.84 -8.14
N TRP A 138 -7.24 -10.55 -7.38
CA TRP A 138 -7.71 -11.64 -6.53
C TRP A 138 -8.75 -11.15 -5.53
N LEU A 139 -8.51 -10.05 -4.83
CA LEU A 139 -9.42 -9.48 -3.85
C LEU A 139 -10.77 -9.09 -4.47
N MET A 140 -10.76 -8.55 -5.69
CA MET A 140 -11.95 -8.25 -6.46
C MET A 140 -12.80 -9.50 -6.72
N ILE A 141 -12.18 -10.59 -7.20
CA ILE A 141 -12.87 -11.86 -7.48
C ILE A 141 -13.36 -12.51 -6.18
N ASP A 142 -12.55 -12.46 -5.12
CA ASP A 142 -12.94 -12.94 -3.79
C ASP A 142 -14.21 -12.24 -3.27
N ARG A 143 -14.28 -10.91 -3.42
CA ARG A 143 -15.46 -10.13 -3.04
C ARG A 143 -16.67 -10.43 -3.91
N GLN A 144 -16.51 -10.54 -5.23
CA GLN A 144 -17.58 -10.90 -6.15
C GLN A 144 -18.16 -12.26 -5.80
N ARG A 145 -17.28 -13.25 -5.50
CA ARG A 145 -17.70 -14.58 -5.10
C ARG A 145 -18.56 -14.56 -3.83
N ASN A 146 -18.19 -13.77 -2.85
CA ASN A 146 -18.96 -13.66 -1.60
C ASN A 146 -20.28 -12.91 -1.77
N SER A 147 -20.43 -12.05 -2.80
CA SER A 147 -21.65 -11.30 -3.05
C SER A 147 -22.61 -11.97 -4.05
N GLU A 148 -22.08 -12.59 -5.11
CA GLU A 148 -22.87 -13.13 -6.23
C GLU A 148 -23.06 -14.66 -6.16
N GLY A 149 -22.26 -15.36 -5.35
CA GLY A 149 -22.33 -16.80 -5.10
C GLY A 149 -21.85 -17.69 -6.24
N LYS A 150 -22.05 -17.31 -7.51
CA LYS A 150 -21.63 -18.08 -8.69
C LYS A 150 -20.70 -17.25 -9.58
N ILE A 151 -19.43 -17.64 -9.63
CA ILE A 151 -18.43 -17.08 -10.54
C ILE A 151 -17.93 -18.19 -11.46
N ALA A 152 -17.63 -17.86 -12.71
CA ALA A 152 -17.04 -18.79 -13.66
C ALA A 152 -15.71 -19.36 -13.12
N ILE A 153 -15.55 -20.68 -13.21
CA ILE A 153 -14.39 -21.38 -12.62
C ILE A 153 -13.04 -20.83 -13.15
N TYR A 154 -12.96 -20.44 -14.41
CA TYR A 154 -11.74 -19.87 -14.97
C TYR A 154 -11.31 -18.56 -14.27
N LYS A 155 -12.27 -17.72 -13.81
CA LYS A 155 -11.96 -16.50 -13.05
C LYS A 155 -11.38 -16.84 -11.69
N ILE A 156 -11.91 -17.89 -11.05
CA ILE A 156 -11.39 -18.37 -9.76
C ILE A 156 -9.96 -18.90 -9.92
N VAL A 157 -9.70 -19.67 -10.97
CA VAL A 157 -8.36 -20.20 -11.27
C VAL A 157 -7.38 -19.05 -11.50
N ILE A 158 -7.71 -18.09 -12.38
CA ILE A 158 -6.85 -16.94 -12.66
C ILE A 158 -6.62 -16.11 -11.38
N ALA A 159 -7.65 -15.89 -10.58
CA ALA A 159 -7.51 -15.16 -9.32
C ALA A 159 -6.60 -15.88 -8.32
N THR A 160 -6.73 -17.21 -8.20
CA THR A 160 -5.85 -18.02 -7.34
C THR A 160 -4.40 -17.97 -7.80
N LEU A 161 -4.14 -18.08 -9.10
CA LEU A 161 -2.80 -17.91 -9.67
C LEU A 161 -2.25 -16.50 -9.42
N SER A 162 -3.08 -15.47 -9.58
CA SER A 162 -2.72 -14.10 -9.26
C SER A 162 -2.37 -13.93 -7.78
N LEU A 163 -3.13 -14.55 -6.88
CA LEU A 163 -2.82 -14.58 -5.45
C LEU A 163 -1.47 -15.23 -5.19
N MET A 164 -1.24 -16.43 -5.73
CA MET A 164 0.03 -17.16 -5.56
C MET A 164 1.22 -16.32 -6.02
N LEU A 165 1.12 -15.64 -7.15
CA LEU A 165 2.18 -14.77 -7.64
C LEU A 165 2.35 -13.50 -6.78
N SER A 166 1.28 -12.90 -6.30
CA SER A 166 1.35 -11.66 -5.51
C SER A 166 2.08 -11.85 -4.17
N VAL A 167 1.87 -12.98 -3.52
CA VAL A 167 2.41 -13.26 -2.17
C VAL A 167 3.89 -13.69 -2.15
N PHE A 168 4.56 -13.73 -3.29
CA PHE A 168 6.04 -13.75 -3.32
C PHE A 168 6.62 -12.43 -2.80
N ASN A 169 5.83 -11.34 -2.77
CA ASN A 169 6.20 -10.17 -2.00
C ASN A 169 5.83 -10.39 -0.52
N GLU A 170 6.81 -10.30 0.37
CA GLU A 170 6.67 -10.62 1.80
C GLU A 170 5.61 -9.74 2.48
N GLY A 171 5.52 -8.46 2.10
CA GLY A 171 4.51 -7.54 2.63
C GLY A 171 3.09 -7.98 2.29
N LEU A 172 2.84 -8.43 1.06
CA LEU A 172 1.53 -8.95 0.63
C LEU A 172 1.22 -10.32 1.25
N ALA A 173 2.23 -11.15 1.53
CA ALA A 173 2.02 -12.38 2.29
C ALA A 173 1.45 -12.09 3.69
N ILE A 174 1.98 -11.07 4.37
CA ILE A 174 1.49 -10.63 5.67
C ILE A 174 0.08 -10.01 5.54
N VAL A 175 -0.15 -9.18 4.53
CA VAL A 175 -1.49 -8.61 4.25
C VAL A 175 -2.52 -9.71 4.06
N LEU A 176 -2.20 -10.74 3.25
CA LEU A 176 -3.09 -11.89 3.04
C LEU A 176 -3.39 -12.62 4.34
N PHE A 177 -2.36 -12.93 5.12
CA PHE A 177 -2.52 -13.62 6.39
C PHE A 177 -3.46 -12.88 7.35
N LEU A 178 -3.23 -11.58 7.54
CA LEU A 178 -4.07 -10.75 8.40
C LEU A 178 -5.50 -10.60 7.85
N TYR A 179 -5.65 -10.45 6.53
CA TYR A 179 -6.96 -10.43 5.89
C TYR A 179 -7.75 -11.71 6.16
N LEU A 180 -7.12 -12.88 5.99
CA LEU A 180 -7.77 -14.17 6.23
C LEU A 180 -8.15 -14.37 7.70
N ILE A 181 -7.33 -13.93 8.66
CA ILE A 181 -7.69 -13.94 10.08
C ILE A 181 -8.97 -13.12 10.32
N ILE A 182 -9.05 -11.92 9.76
CA ILE A 182 -10.24 -11.07 9.88
C ILE A 182 -11.47 -11.79 9.27
N GLN A 183 -11.32 -12.42 8.11
CA GLN A 183 -12.41 -13.16 7.47
C GLN A 183 -12.85 -14.38 8.32
N VAL A 184 -11.93 -15.12 8.94
CA VAL A 184 -12.26 -16.20 9.89
C VAL A 184 -13.15 -15.68 11.03
N VAL A 185 -12.79 -14.53 11.59
CA VAL A 185 -13.55 -13.92 12.71
C VAL A 185 -14.95 -13.48 12.27
N ILE A 186 -15.08 -12.94 11.04
CA ILE A 186 -16.34 -12.42 10.51
C ILE A 186 -17.25 -13.55 10.01
N GLU A 187 -16.73 -14.43 9.15
CA GLU A 187 -17.51 -15.47 8.44
C GLU A 187 -17.72 -16.72 9.31
N LYS A 188 -16.88 -16.93 10.35
CA LYS A 188 -16.96 -18.08 11.28
C LYS A 188 -17.02 -19.43 10.53
N LYS A 189 -18.11 -20.21 10.73
CA LYS A 189 -18.27 -21.53 10.11
C LYS A 189 -18.35 -21.50 8.58
N GLU A 190 -18.87 -20.43 7.99
CA GLU A 190 -19.00 -20.27 6.53
C GLU A 190 -17.65 -20.05 5.86
N PHE A 191 -16.64 -19.66 6.63
CA PHE A 191 -15.27 -19.48 6.14
C PHE A 191 -14.68 -20.79 5.60
N LEU A 192 -14.97 -21.95 6.20
CA LEU A 192 -14.37 -23.25 5.84
C LEU A 192 -14.97 -23.84 4.55
N ASN A 193 -14.83 -23.15 3.44
CA ASN A 193 -15.14 -23.68 2.12
C ASN A 193 -13.84 -24.01 1.35
N PRO A 194 -13.86 -24.90 0.33
CA PRO A 194 -12.66 -25.36 -0.37
C PRO A 194 -11.78 -24.24 -0.91
N TYR A 195 -12.37 -23.17 -1.41
CA TYR A 195 -11.61 -22.02 -1.92
C TYR A 195 -10.86 -21.28 -0.81
N ARG A 196 -11.48 -21.06 0.35
CA ARG A 196 -10.82 -20.42 1.51
C ARG A 196 -9.70 -21.28 2.06
N ILE A 197 -9.86 -22.61 2.03
CA ILE A 197 -8.79 -23.55 2.41
C ILE A 197 -7.60 -23.37 1.47
N VAL A 198 -7.82 -23.26 0.16
CA VAL A 198 -6.74 -22.98 -0.80
C VAL A 198 -6.06 -21.63 -0.49
N CYS A 199 -6.82 -20.56 -0.21
CA CYS A 199 -6.24 -19.27 0.16
C CYS A 199 -5.41 -19.36 1.46
N LEU A 200 -5.87 -20.12 2.47
CA LEU A 200 -5.10 -20.39 3.69
C LEU A 200 -3.80 -21.14 3.41
N LEU A 201 -3.86 -22.19 2.58
CA LEU A 201 -2.67 -22.92 2.16
C LEU A 201 -1.67 -22.03 1.44
N VAL A 202 -2.14 -21.18 0.51
CA VAL A 202 -1.29 -20.20 -0.19
C VAL A 202 -0.64 -19.23 0.83
N SER A 203 -1.41 -18.74 1.81
CA SER A 203 -0.88 -17.86 2.86
C SER A 203 0.19 -18.55 3.71
N LEU A 204 -0.06 -19.77 4.18
CA LEU A 204 0.90 -20.54 4.98
C LEU A 204 2.16 -20.86 4.18
N LEU A 205 2.02 -21.33 2.94
CA LEU A 205 3.16 -21.61 2.07
C LEU A 205 3.99 -20.37 1.75
N SER A 206 3.35 -19.21 1.58
CA SER A 206 4.07 -17.95 1.35
C SER A 206 4.89 -17.53 2.58
N ILE A 207 4.35 -17.67 3.78
CA ILE A 207 5.07 -17.38 5.03
C ILE A 207 6.24 -18.36 5.19
N LEU A 208 6.00 -19.67 4.98
CA LEU A 208 7.06 -20.68 5.02
C LEU A 208 8.16 -20.39 3.98
N ASN A 209 7.79 -19.99 2.76
CA ASN A 209 8.77 -19.57 1.75
C ASN A 209 9.66 -18.41 2.23
N VAL A 210 9.10 -17.41 2.89
CA VAL A 210 9.88 -16.28 3.45
C VAL A 210 10.82 -16.74 4.56
N LEU A 211 10.34 -17.60 5.48
CA LEU A 211 11.09 -18.05 6.65
C LEU A 211 12.20 -19.06 6.30
N LEU A 212 11.94 -19.96 5.35
CA LEU A 212 12.85 -21.04 4.98
C LEU A 212 13.81 -20.68 3.84
N CYS A 213 13.62 -19.54 3.16
CA CYS A 213 14.46 -19.13 2.05
C CYS A 213 15.92 -18.91 2.51
N PRO A 214 16.90 -19.66 1.95
CA PRO A 214 18.31 -19.49 2.32
C PRO A 214 18.82 -18.09 2.02
N GLY A 215 18.38 -17.50 0.91
CA GLY A 215 18.76 -16.16 0.48
C GLY A 215 18.34 -15.08 1.47
N ASN A 216 17.15 -15.17 2.08
CA ASN A 216 16.71 -14.21 3.09
C ASN A 216 17.63 -14.22 4.32
N GLN A 217 18.09 -15.41 4.75
CA GLN A 217 18.98 -15.53 5.90
C GLN A 217 20.37 -14.95 5.59
N LYS A 218 20.95 -15.27 4.41
CA LYS A 218 22.24 -14.73 3.97
C LYS A 218 22.19 -13.22 3.82
N ARG A 219 21.13 -12.71 3.14
CA ARG A 219 20.90 -11.28 2.99
C ARG A 219 20.78 -10.59 4.36
N GLY A 220 19.99 -11.15 5.28
CA GLY A 220 19.80 -10.58 6.61
C GLY A 220 21.12 -10.35 7.35
N ALA A 221 22.05 -11.29 7.28
CA ALA A 221 23.37 -11.17 7.90
C ALA A 221 24.23 -10.08 7.25
N LEU A 222 24.27 -10.04 5.91
CA LEU A 222 25.04 -9.03 5.14
C LEU A 222 24.48 -7.62 5.36
N GLU A 223 23.17 -7.46 5.25
CA GLU A 223 22.49 -6.18 5.41
C GLU A 223 22.60 -5.65 6.84
N MET A 224 22.55 -6.54 7.85
CA MET A 224 22.77 -6.17 9.25
C MET A 224 24.18 -5.61 9.44
N ALA A 225 25.20 -6.30 8.93
CA ALA A 225 26.59 -5.84 9.04
C ALA A 225 26.84 -4.48 8.38
N HIS A 226 26.07 -4.17 7.33
CA HIS A 226 26.24 -2.92 6.56
C HIS A 226 25.41 -1.77 7.10
N TRP A 227 24.10 -2.00 7.35
CA TRP A 227 23.15 -0.93 7.66
C TRP A 227 22.90 -0.72 9.13
N PHE A 228 22.92 -1.80 9.95
CA PHE A 228 22.62 -1.72 11.36
C PHE A 228 23.36 -2.80 12.16
N PRO A 229 24.70 -2.69 12.33
CA PRO A 229 25.51 -3.73 12.98
C PRO A 229 25.03 -4.10 14.39
N THR A 230 24.43 -3.19 15.11
CA THR A 230 23.92 -3.37 16.47
C THR A 230 22.46 -3.83 16.52
N PHE A 231 21.81 -4.11 15.38
CA PHE A 231 20.39 -4.47 15.31
C PHE A 231 19.99 -5.61 16.27
N ASN A 232 20.82 -6.64 16.42
CA ASN A 232 20.51 -7.76 17.30
C ASN A 232 20.58 -7.40 18.80
N HIS A 233 21.24 -6.31 19.17
CA HIS A 233 21.31 -5.82 20.54
C HIS A 233 20.11 -4.93 20.91
N LEU A 234 19.31 -4.51 19.93
CA LEU A 234 18.08 -3.76 20.17
C LEU A 234 17.02 -4.66 20.79
N SER A 235 16.31 -4.14 21.79
CA SER A 235 15.11 -4.80 22.30
C SER A 235 14.04 -4.89 21.22
N PHE A 236 13.12 -5.85 21.36
CA PHE A 236 11.96 -5.94 20.46
C PHE A 236 11.14 -4.65 20.45
N PHE A 237 11.00 -4.01 21.60
CA PHE A 237 10.27 -2.77 21.75
C PHE A 237 10.96 -1.60 21.04
N ASP A 238 12.30 -1.50 21.10
CA ASP A 238 13.04 -0.48 20.36
C ASP A 238 12.87 -0.62 18.85
N LYS A 239 12.93 -1.85 18.33
CA LYS A 239 12.68 -2.13 16.91
C LYS A 239 11.29 -1.69 16.47
N LEU A 240 10.26 -1.97 17.30
CA LEU A 240 8.90 -1.50 17.04
C LEU A 240 8.80 0.02 17.08
N LEU A 241 9.41 0.69 18.05
CA LEU A 241 9.40 2.15 18.16
C LEU A 241 10.07 2.82 16.96
N ILE A 242 11.22 2.30 16.51
CA ILE A 242 11.90 2.82 15.32
C ILE A 242 10.98 2.71 14.10
N GLN A 243 10.41 1.52 13.85
CA GLN A 243 9.55 1.31 12.67
C GLN A 243 8.25 2.11 12.76
N PHE A 244 7.64 2.23 13.94
CA PHE A 244 6.44 3.03 14.14
C PHE A 244 6.68 4.51 13.81
N ASN A 245 7.82 5.07 14.29
CA ASN A 245 8.20 6.44 13.97
C ASN A 245 8.67 6.60 12.51
N ASN A 246 9.26 5.57 11.90
CA ASN A 246 9.59 5.56 10.48
C ASN A 246 8.32 5.65 9.62
N ILE A 247 7.27 4.88 9.93
CA ILE A 247 5.96 5.00 9.27
C ILE A 247 5.37 6.41 9.49
N ALA A 248 5.39 6.90 10.74
CA ALA A 248 4.89 8.24 11.07
C ALA A 248 5.62 9.34 10.28
N SER A 249 6.96 9.28 10.22
CA SER A 249 7.78 10.22 9.45
C SER A 249 7.44 10.19 7.97
N ASN A 250 7.32 9.01 7.38
CA ASN A 250 7.00 8.88 5.98
C ASN A 250 5.58 9.40 5.65
N LEU A 251 4.59 9.17 6.51
CA LEU A 251 3.22 9.63 6.30
C LEU A 251 3.02 11.13 6.55
N ILE A 252 3.76 11.71 7.52
CA ILE A 252 3.52 13.09 8.00
C ILE A 252 4.55 14.07 7.43
N VAL A 253 5.80 13.63 7.23
CA VAL A 253 6.91 14.51 6.82
C VAL A 253 7.22 14.37 5.33
N SER A 254 7.38 13.13 4.85
CA SER A 254 7.85 12.88 3.48
C SER A 254 6.74 13.00 2.43
N HIS A 255 5.49 12.71 2.81
CA HIS A 255 4.35 12.65 1.89
C HIS A 255 3.13 13.38 2.44
N ASN A 256 2.39 14.05 1.56
CA ASN A 256 1.16 14.76 1.92
C ASN A 256 -0.09 13.85 1.94
N PHE A 257 0.06 12.51 1.89
CA PHE A 257 -1.07 11.58 1.81
C PHE A 257 -2.02 11.71 3.00
N ILE A 258 -1.45 11.76 4.20
CA ILE A 258 -2.22 11.79 5.43
C ILE A 258 -2.94 13.15 5.59
N GLU A 259 -2.32 14.24 5.14
CA GLU A 259 -2.93 15.57 5.19
C GLU A 259 -4.13 15.66 4.25
N ILE A 260 -4.04 15.08 3.05
CA ILE A 260 -5.16 15.02 2.12
C ILE A 260 -6.29 14.17 2.68
N LEU A 261 -5.96 13.05 3.33
CA LEU A 261 -6.97 12.25 4.04
C LEU A 261 -7.67 13.07 5.12
N PHE A 262 -6.94 13.83 5.95
CA PHE A 262 -7.51 14.68 7.00
C PHE A 262 -8.38 15.79 6.42
N LEU A 263 -7.95 16.41 5.33
CA LEU A 263 -8.72 17.44 4.63
C LEU A 263 -10.04 16.87 4.10
N LEU A 264 -10.02 15.70 3.49
CA LEU A 264 -11.23 15.03 3.00
C LEU A 264 -12.17 14.64 4.13
N LEU A 265 -11.64 14.15 5.27
CA LEU A 265 -12.43 13.89 6.48
C LEU A 265 -13.08 15.16 7.01
N LEU A 266 -12.33 16.28 7.05
CA LEU A 266 -12.85 17.58 7.46
C LEU A 266 -13.97 18.05 6.53
N LEU A 267 -13.77 18.02 5.21
CA LEU A 267 -14.78 18.40 4.22
C LEU A 267 -16.05 17.56 4.37
N ARG A 268 -15.91 16.25 4.55
CA ARG A 268 -17.04 15.34 4.77
C ARG A 268 -17.78 15.65 6.08
N ALA A 269 -17.05 15.96 7.16
CA ALA A 269 -17.60 16.34 8.46
C ALA A 269 -18.43 17.64 8.36
N VAL A 270 -17.90 18.64 7.64
CA VAL A 270 -18.61 19.91 7.37
C VAL A 270 -19.89 19.65 6.60
N GLN A 271 -19.85 18.85 5.54
CA GLN A 271 -21.03 18.50 4.76
C GLN A 271 -22.12 17.81 5.59
N LYS A 272 -21.72 16.90 6.47
CA LYS A 272 -22.65 16.19 7.37
C LYS A 272 -23.08 17.03 8.58
N LYS A 273 -22.53 18.24 8.74
CA LYS A 273 -22.79 19.15 9.88
C LYS A 273 -22.47 18.50 11.24
N GLN A 274 -21.47 17.62 11.29
CA GLN A 274 -21.06 16.92 12.51
C GLN A 274 -19.92 17.69 13.21
N ILE A 275 -20.28 18.57 14.14
CA ILE A 275 -19.36 19.50 14.81
C ILE A 275 -18.16 18.77 15.44
N LEU A 276 -18.39 17.66 16.15
CA LEU A 276 -17.31 16.90 16.78
C LEU A 276 -16.31 16.35 15.75
N SER A 277 -16.78 15.82 14.64
CA SER A 277 -15.90 15.33 13.55
C SER A 277 -15.14 16.48 12.89
N VAL A 278 -15.73 17.67 12.77
CA VAL A 278 -15.04 18.88 12.27
C VAL A 278 -13.90 19.26 13.18
N ILE A 279 -14.16 19.35 14.51
CA ILE A 279 -13.14 19.69 15.51
C ILE A 279 -12.00 18.67 15.49
N LEU A 280 -12.31 17.37 15.53
CA LEU A 280 -11.30 16.30 15.52
C LEU A 280 -10.46 16.30 14.24
N SER A 281 -11.08 16.51 13.08
CA SER A 281 -10.34 16.59 11.80
C SER A 281 -9.43 17.82 11.74
N ALA A 282 -9.87 18.97 12.26
CA ALA A 282 -9.05 20.18 12.36
C ALA A 282 -7.86 19.96 13.32
N VAL A 283 -8.10 19.31 14.46
CA VAL A 283 -7.04 18.94 15.43
C VAL A 283 -6.04 17.98 14.78
N LEU A 284 -6.47 17.00 13.99
CA LEU A 284 -5.57 16.10 13.24
C LEU A 284 -4.65 16.86 12.28
N ILE A 285 -5.16 17.83 11.53
CA ILE A 285 -4.36 18.68 10.63
C ILE A 285 -3.34 19.49 11.45
N MET A 286 -3.76 20.07 12.58
CA MET A 286 -2.87 20.84 13.44
C MET A 286 -1.78 19.95 14.06
N LEU A 287 -2.15 18.79 14.59
CA LEU A 287 -1.20 17.82 15.16
C LEU A 287 -0.20 17.33 14.12
N SER A 288 -0.62 17.06 12.87
CA SER A 288 0.30 16.65 11.80
C SER A 288 1.38 17.70 11.57
N LYS A 289 1.04 18.99 11.58
CA LYS A 289 2.03 20.08 11.39
C LYS A 289 2.96 20.25 12.57
N ILE A 290 2.44 20.23 13.80
CA ILE A 290 3.24 20.40 15.00
C ILE A 290 4.18 19.22 15.22
N SER A 291 3.74 17.99 14.93
CA SER A 291 4.50 16.78 15.19
C SER A 291 5.61 16.50 14.17
N GLN A 292 5.68 17.21 13.04
CA GLN A 292 6.68 16.96 11.99
C GLN A 292 8.10 16.92 12.55
N LYS A 293 8.54 17.98 13.24
CA LYS A 293 9.89 18.05 13.84
C LYS A 293 10.07 17.05 14.99
N LEU A 294 9.05 16.87 15.82
CA LEU A 294 9.09 15.92 16.94
C LEU A 294 9.31 14.48 16.49
N ILE A 295 8.84 14.11 15.29
CA ILE A 295 8.98 12.78 14.70
C ILE A 295 10.28 12.68 13.90
N SER A 296 10.58 13.69 13.06
CA SER A 296 11.71 13.64 12.13
C SER A 296 13.07 13.73 12.82
N ASP A 297 13.22 14.64 13.78
CA ASP A 297 14.51 14.95 14.38
C ASP A 297 15.12 13.76 15.15
N PRO A 298 14.39 13.08 16.07
CA PRO A 298 14.93 11.90 16.75
C PRO A 298 15.22 10.74 15.80
N LEU A 299 14.35 10.55 14.78
CA LEU A 299 14.54 9.49 13.81
C LEU A 299 15.75 9.74 12.92
N SER A 300 15.99 10.98 12.49
CA SER A 300 17.14 11.35 11.66
C SER A 300 18.47 11.05 12.37
N VAL A 301 18.55 11.30 13.69
CA VAL A 301 19.73 10.97 14.50
C VAL A 301 19.94 9.44 14.54
N ILE A 302 18.87 8.65 14.71
CA ILE A 302 18.97 7.19 14.70
C ILE A 302 19.44 6.70 13.33
N VAL A 303 18.91 7.23 12.24
CA VAL A 303 19.33 6.88 10.87
C VAL A 303 20.81 7.18 10.67
N GLN A 304 21.28 8.36 11.10
CA GLN A 304 22.67 8.79 10.95
C GLN A 304 23.64 7.85 11.68
N HIS A 305 23.29 7.40 12.89
CA HIS A 305 24.15 6.56 13.72
C HIS A 305 23.89 5.05 13.59
N SER A 306 22.88 4.63 12.82
CA SER A 306 22.49 3.22 12.70
C SER A 306 23.62 2.32 12.17
N SER A 307 24.50 2.83 11.29
CA SER A 307 25.62 2.09 10.71
C SER A 307 26.86 2.01 11.61
N GLU A 308 26.83 2.63 12.79
CA GLU A 308 27.97 2.61 13.72
C GLU A 308 28.07 1.26 14.47
N LYS A 309 29.30 0.80 14.68
CA LYS A 309 29.57 -0.44 15.43
C LYS A 309 29.20 -0.34 16.91
N LYS A 310 29.14 0.86 17.47
CA LYS A 310 28.73 1.14 18.85
C LYS A 310 27.58 2.13 18.83
N PHE A 311 26.37 1.62 18.92
CA PHE A 311 25.17 2.42 18.97
C PHE A 311 24.71 2.53 20.45
N THR A 312 24.82 3.73 21.03
CA THR A 312 24.51 3.99 22.44
C THR A 312 23.30 4.91 22.64
N TYR A 313 22.46 5.04 21.60
CA TYR A 313 21.35 5.95 21.62
C TYR A 313 20.15 5.41 22.43
N ASN A 314 19.60 6.24 23.31
CA ASN A 314 18.38 5.88 24.07
C ASN A 314 17.13 6.01 23.19
N ILE A 315 16.81 4.95 22.46
CA ILE A 315 15.69 4.88 21.52
C ILE A 315 14.38 5.15 22.24
N THR A 316 14.09 4.37 23.30
CA THR A 316 12.83 4.49 24.06
C THR A 316 12.65 5.92 24.58
N GLY A 317 13.67 6.52 25.20
CA GLY A 317 13.57 7.86 25.77
C GLY A 317 13.31 8.96 24.73
N LYS A 318 13.69 8.74 23.47
CA LYS A 318 13.56 9.74 22.39
C LYS A 318 12.35 9.50 21.48
N LEU A 319 11.96 8.26 21.25
CA LEU A 319 10.88 7.91 20.30
C LEU A 319 9.52 7.67 20.97
N LEU A 320 9.47 7.45 22.29
CA LEU A 320 8.19 7.16 22.97
C LEU A 320 7.21 8.34 22.86
N GLY A 321 7.66 9.57 23.10
CA GLY A 321 6.82 10.77 23.00
C GLY A 321 6.20 10.95 21.61
N PRO A 322 7.01 11.01 20.54
CA PRO A 322 6.50 11.01 19.16
C PRO A 322 5.55 9.86 18.84
N SER A 323 5.85 8.64 19.33
CA SER A 323 4.98 7.47 19.13
C SER A 323 3.60 7.65 19.78
N VAL A 324 3.54 8.21 20.97
CA VAL A 324 2.25 8.49 21.66
C VAL A 324 1.42 9.48 20.86
N ILE A 325 2.03 10.56 20.35
CA ILE A 325 1.32 11.55 19.52
C ILE A 325 0.76 10.88 18.27
N PHE A 326 1.57 10.09 17.58
CA PHE A 326 1.10 9.40 16.36
C PHE A 326 0.02 8.35 16.66
N MET A 327 0.10 7.64 17.78
CA MET A 327 -0.95 6.72 18.24
C MET A 327 -2.27 7.46 18.51
N ILE A 328 -2.22 8.63 19.16
CA ILE A 328 -3.40 9.47 19.35
C ILE A 328 -4.03 9.86 18.01
N MET A 329 -3.21 10.25 17.03
CA MET A 329 -3.70 10.58 15.69
C MET A 329 -4.39 9.38 15.02
N ILE A 330 -3.83 8.16 15.12
CA ILE A 330 -4.46 6.94 14.60
C ILE A 330 -5.82 6.69 15.26
N VAL A 331 -5.90 6.79 16.59
CA VAL A 331 -7.17 6.63 17.31
C VAL A 331 -8.19 7.68 16.88
N MET A 332 -7.77 8.93 16.71
CA MET A 332 -8.66 10.01 16.24
C MET A 332 -9.16 9.75 14.81
N ILE A 333 -8.33 9.26 13.90
CA ILE A 333 -8.74 8.88 12.52
C ILE A 333 -9.85 7.84 12.58
N VAL A 334 -9.64 6.76 13.33
CA VAL A 334 -10.63 5.69 13.51
C VAL A 334 -11.95 6.25 14.07
N PHE A 335 -11.85 7.10 15.08
CA PHE A 335 -13.01 7.70 15.71
C PHE A 335 -13.80 8.61 14.76
N VAL A 336 -13.10 9.47 13.98
CA VAL A 336 -13.72 10.34 12.97
C VAL A 336 -14.44 9.50 11.89
N ILE A 337 -13.82 8.43 11.38
CA ILE A 337 -14.45 7.54 10.40
C ILE A 337 -15.74 6.92 10.96
N ILE A 338 -15.71 6.45 12.22
CA ILE A 338 -16.88 5.88 12.88
C ILE A 338 -17.98 6.93 13.12
N LEU A 339 -17.62 8.14 13.52
CA LEU A 339 -18.58 9.23 13.69
C LEU A 339 -19.24 9.59 12.36
N LEU A 340 -18.46 9.67 11.26
CA LEU A 340 -18.96 10.06 9.96
C LEU A 340 -19.89 9.04 9.32
N ASP A 341 -19.58 7.77 9.38
CA ASP A 341 -20.29 6.72 8.63
C ASP A 341 -20.94 5.66 9.52
N GLY A 342 -20.88 5.83 10.84
CA GLY A 342 -21.40 4.88 11.82
C GLY A 342 -20.65 3.54 11.78
N LYS A 343 -21.26 2.50 12.35
CA LYS A 343 -20.76 1.11 12.28
C LYS A 343 -21.17 0.45 10.95
N SER A 344 -20.89 1.10 9.84
CA SER A 344 -21.24 0.63 8.50
C SER A 344 -20.17 -0.34 7.95
N LYS A 345 -20.55 -1.15 6.96
CA LYS A 345 -19.61 -2.00 6.20
C LYS A 345 -18.47 -1.16 5.60
N LYS A 346 -18.76 0.09 5.22
CA LYS A 346 -17.81 1.03 4.64
C LYS A 346 -16.74 1.45 5.65
N SER A 347 -17.16 1.87 6.86
CA SER A 347 -16.22 2.19 7.95
C SER A 347 -15.32 1.01 8.29
N PHE A 348 -15.92 -0.19 8.31
CA PHE A 348 -15.18 -1.42 8.61
C PHE A 348 -14.13 -1.73 7.56
N VAL A 349 -14.45 -1.55 6.27
CA VAL A 349 -13.48 -1.74 5.16
C VAL A 349 -12.38 -0.68 5.22
N ALA A 350 -12.72 0.58 5.47
CA ALA A 350 -11.74 1.66 5.56
C ALA A 350 -10.75 1.44 6.70
N ILE A 351 -11.25 1.21 7.92
CA ILE A 351 -10.42 0.98 9.11
C ILE A 351 -9.63 -0.33 8.97
N GLY A 352 -10.29 -1.42 8.56
CA GLY A 352 -9.66 -2.73 8.41
C GLY A 352 -8.53 -2.74 7.38
N SER A 353 -8.72 -2.11 6.22
CA SER A 353 -7.69 -2.02 5.19
C SER A 353 -6.47 -1.21 5.64
N LEU A 354 -6.69 -0.08 6.33
CA LEU A 354 -5.62 0.72 6.94
C LEU A 354 -4.87 -0.07 8.03
N ALA A 355 -5.60 -0.74 8.93
CA ALA A 355 -5.01 -1.51 10.01
C ALA A 355 -4.16 -2.69 9.49
N VAL A 356 -4.66 -3.45 8.50
CA VAL A 356 -3.94 -4.59 7.91
C VAL A 356 -2.65 -4.13 7.22
N THR A 357 -2.71 -3.08 6.39
CA THR A 357 -1.53 -2.60 5.68
C THR A 357 -0.55 -1.87 6.58
N PHE A 358 -1.03 -1.17 7.62
CA PHE A 358 -0.18 -0.61 8.67
C PHE A 358 0.56 -1.71 9.44
N SER A 359 -0.13 -2.79 9.83
CA SER A 359 0.49 -3.93 10.51
C SER A 359 1.52 -4.65 9.65
N ALA A 360 1.28 -4.77 8.33
CA ALA A 360 2.28 -5.27 7.39
C ALA A 360 3.51 -4.35 7.32
N GLY A 361 3.31 -3.03 7.34
CA GLY A 361 4.39 -2.05 7.46
C GLY A 361 5.18 -2.19 8.77
N MET A 362 4.49 -2.47 9.89
CA MET A 362 5.14 -2.71 11.19
C MET A 362 6.01 -3.98 11.21
N ALA A 363 5.68 -5.01 10.44
CA ALA A 363 6.48 -6.24 10.38
C ALA A 363 7.92 -6.00 9.88
N ILE A 364 8.19 -4.90 9.20
CA ILE A 364 9.53 -4.49 8.77
C ILE A 364 10.46 -4.24 9.97
N SER A 365 9.91 -3.95 11.16
CA SER A 365 10.68 -3.81 12.39
C SER A 365 11.57 -5.01 12.71
N LEU A 366 11.24 -6.18 12.16
CA LEU A 366 12.01 -7.42 12.34
C LEU A 366 13.19 -7.54 11.36
N SER A 367 13.34 -6.60 10.43
CA SER A 367 14.42 -6.59 9.44
C SER A 367 15.54 -5.61 9.81
N PRO A 368 16.82 -5.98 9.68
CA PRO A 368 17.91 -5.05 9.88
C PRO A 368 17.96 -3.91 8.86
N THR A 369 17.21 -4.03 7.75
CA THR A 369 17.09 -2.99 6.73
C THR A 369 15.95 -2.00 6.98
N LEU A 370 15.35 -2.01 8.18
CA LEU A 370 14.15 -1.20 8.49
C LEU A 370 14.30 0.29 8.15
N LEU A 371 15.51 0.85 8.29
CA LEU A 371 15.84 2.24 7.92
C LEU A 371 16.35 2.35 6.48
N ALA A 372 17.12 1.37 6.00
CA ALA A 372 17.74 1.39 4.68
C ALA A 372 16.74 1.13 3.53
N SER A 373 15.66 0.41 3.80
CA SER A 373 14.62 0.13 2.80
C SER A 373 13.82 1.36 2.39
N SER A 374 14.03 2.50 3.05
CA SER A 374 13.25 3.72 2.84
C SER A 374 11.75 3.44 3.03
N ASP A 375 10.91 4.09 2.25
CA ASP A 375 9.45 3.98 2.32
C ASP A 375 8.84 2.96 1.34
N ARG A 376 9.66 2.32 0.48
CA ARG A 376 9.19 1.33 -0.51
C ARG A 376 8.29 0.24 0.07
N PRO A 377 8.62 -0.37 1.22
CA PRO A 377 7.77 -1.39 1.81
C PRO A 377 6.42 -0.86 2.31
N LEU A 378 6.25 0.46 2.42
CA LEU A 378 5.01 1.12 2.80
C LEU A 378 4.07 1.39 1.61
N LEU A 379 4.48 1.06 0.37
CA LEU A 379 3.68 1.32 -0.83
C LEU A 379 2.27 0.72 -0.76
N PHE A 380 2.09 -0.44 -0.12
CA PHE A 380 0.75 -1.03 0.09
C PHE A 380 -0.13 -0.16 0.99
N LEU A 381 0.44 0.41 2.04
CA LEU A 381 -0.26 1.36 2.91
C LEU A 381 -0.63 2.64 2.14
N TYR A 382 0.27 3.15 1.31
CA TYR A 382 -0.01 4.33 0.47
C TYR A 382 -1.14 4.08 -0.51
N PHE A 383 -1.15 2.95 -1.21
CA PHE A 383 -2.26 2.60 -2.10
C PHE A 383 -3.59 2.49 -1.36
N VAL A 384 -3.60 1.97 -0.14
CA VAL A 384 -4.82 1.91 0.67
C VAL A 384 -5.26 3.29 1.15
N ILE A 385 -4.34 4.20 1.50
CA ILE A 385 -4.68 5.59 1.82
C ILE A 385 -5.27 6.29 0.59
N ILE A 386 -4.65 6.15 -0.59
CA ILE A 386 -5.16 6.71 -1.86
C ILE A 386 -6.58 6.19 -2.16
N PHE A 387 -6.79 4.89 -1.96
CA PHE A 387 -8.09 4.25 -2.10
C PHE A 387 -9.14 4.85 -1.14
N ASN A 388 -8.81 5.03 0.14
CA ASN A 388 -9.72 5.65 1.09
C ASN A 388 -9.99 7.12 0.77
N CYS A 389 -8.98 7.87 0.29
CA CYS A 389 -9.16 9.24 -0.20
C CYS A 389 -10.12 9.28 -1.40
N ALA A 390 -10.01 8.34 -2.34
CA ALA A 390 -10.92 8.27 -3.49
C ALA A 390 -12.37 7.99 -3.07
N ILE A 391 -12.59 7.10 -2.11
CA ILE A 391 -13.93 6.82 -1.55
C ILE A 391 -14.51 8.08 -0.90
N LEU A 392 -13.73 8.76 -0.05
CA LEU A 392 -14.18 9.99 0.61
C LEU A 392 -14.50 11.10 -0.39
N ALA A 393 -13.66 11.28 -1.42
CA ALA A 393 -13.88 12.26 -2.47
C ALA A 393 -15.16 11.97 -3.27
N ASP A 394 -15.41 10.70 -3.63
CA ASP A 394 -16.65 10.30 -4.31
C ASP A 394 -17.88 10.57 -3.45
N ASP A 395 -17.81 10.28 -2.15
CA ASP A 395 -18.90 10.59 -1.21
C ASP A 395 -19.20 12.07 -1.10
N ILE A 396 -18.17 12.91 -1.08
CA ILE A 396 -18.30 14.36 -1.01
C ILE A 396 -19.03 14.87 -2.27
N ILE A 397 -18.66 14.39 -3.44
CA ILE A 397 -19.27 14.77 -4.72
C ILE A 397 -20.70 14.22 -4.82
N GLY A 398 -20.94 12.98 -4.40
CA GLY A 398 -22.27 12.33 -4.42
C GLY A 398 -23.30 13.01 -3.50
N PHE A 399 -22.85 13.51 -2.36
CA PHE A 399 -23.70 14.21 -1.38
C PHE A 399 -24.32 15.49 -1.93
N ASN A 400 -23.57 16.26 -2.72
CA ASN A 400 -24.08 17.50 -3.32
C ASN A 400 -25.17 17.22 -4.36
N LYS A 401 -25.03 16.13 -5.14
CA LYS A 401 -26.04 15.75 -6.14
C LYS A 401 -27.39 15.33 -5.54
N SER A 402 -27.37 14.68 -4.37
CA SER A 402 -28.62 14.29 -3.70
C SER A 402 -29.38 15.48 -3.14
N LYS A 403 -28.69 16.59 -2.78
CA LYS A 403 -29.32 17.83 -2.36
C LYS A 403 -29.98 18.60 -3.52
N ASP A 404 -29.29 18.64 -4.66
CA ASP A 404 -29.82 19.33 -5.87
C ASP A 404 -31.06 18.62 -6.43
N SER A 405 -31.15 17.28 -6.25
CA SER A 405 -32.32 16.49 -6.64
C SER A 405 -33.50 16.57 -5.67
N LEU A 406 -33.29 17.07 -4.44
CA LEU A 406 -34.33 17.25 -3.42
C LEU A 406 -34.93 18.64 -3.40
N ASN A 407 -34.46 19.59 -4.26
CA ASN A 407 -35.05 20.88 -4.48
C ASN A 407 -35.64 21.02 -5.91
N PRO A 408 -36.67 20.28 -6.30
CA PRO A 408 -37.38 20.52 -7.55
C PRO A 408 -38.68 21.33 -7.35
N VAL A 409 -38.71 22.25 -6.40
CA VAL A 409 -39.90 23.09 -6.18
C VAL A 409 -39.43 24.52 -6.01
N GLU A 410 -39.33 25.24 -7.14
CA GLU A 410 -39.49 26.68 -7.25
C GLU A 410 -39.45 27.20 -8.70
N GLU A 411 -39.92 26.42 -9.67
CA GLU A 411 -40.09 26.94 -11.06
C GLU A 411 -41.50 26.67 -11.61
N ILE A 412 -42.54 26.71 -10.78
CA ILE A 412 -43.92 26.82 -11.27
C ILE A 412 -44.61 27.94 -10.48
N SER A 413 -44.19 29.19 -10.72
CA SER A 413 -45.04 30.36 -10.51
C SER A 413 -44.39 31.61 -11.15
N LYS A 414 -44.48 31.71 -12.46
CA LYS A 414 -44.62 33.03 -13.15
C LYS A 414 -45.25 32.81 -14.51
#